data_5f8930d67ceff64a3683bcfbaf681f3a
#
_entry.id   5f8930d67ceff64a3683bcfbaf681f3a
#
_cell.length_a   1.000
_cell.length_b   1.000
_cell.length_c   1.000
_cell.angle_alpha   90.00
_cell.angle_beta   90.00
_cell.angle_gamma   90.00
#
_symmetry.space_group_name_H-M   'P 1'
#
loop_
_entity.id
_entity.type
_entity.pdbx_description
1 polymer ?
#
loop_
_entity_poly.entity_id
_entity_poly.type
_entity_poly.pdbx_seq_one_letter_code
_entity_poly.pdbx_strand_id
1 'polypeptide(L)'
;MILLDTHVALWLALDPGKLSRLAVSAIDLAQAEVLEIAISCVSLYEIARLAHRGRVELDVPVEELFDQFNLRFSIRDLTPAIALLAAQLPSSFPGDPMDRIIAATAMVEGIPLITADQRIRRSRTTKTIW
;
A
#
# COMPACT_ATOMS: atom_id res chain seq x y z
N MET A 1 0.66 6.28 -12.33
CA MET A 1 1.16 6.05 -10.96
C MET A 1 0.07 5.39 -10.13
N ILE A 2 0.43 4.43 -9.31
CA ILE A 2 -0.46 3.73 -8.39
C ILE A 2 0.21 3.60 -7.01
N LEU A 3 -0.59 3.54 -5.94
CA LEU A 3 -0.14 3.26 -4.58
C LEU A 3 -0.62 1.87 -4.18
N LEU A 4 0.28 1.04 -3.63
CA LEU A 4 -0.09 -0.27 -3.12
C LEU A 4 -0.32 -0.20 -1.60
N ASP A 5 -1.41 -0.83 -1.15
CA ASP A 5 -1.62 -1.14 0.25
C ASP A 5 -0.56 -2.17 0.73
N THR A 6 -0.29 -2.21 2.01
CA THR A 6 0.75 -3.06 2.61
C THR A 6 0.61 -4.53 2.20
N HIS A 7 -0.59 -5.12 2.32
CA HIS A 7 -0.81 -6.52 1.96
C HIS A 7 -0.64 -6.76 0.46
N VAL A 8 -1.02 -5.80 -0.38
CA VAL A 8 -0.85 -5.90 -1.84
C VAL A 8 0.65 -5.93 -2.20
N ALA A 9 1.46 -5.07 -1.58
CA ALA A 9 2.90 -5.08 -1.78
C ALA A 9 3.53 -6.41 -1.35
N LEU A 10 3.10 -6.95 -0.19
CA LEU A 10 3.54 -8.27 0.29
C LEU A 10 3.13 -9.39 -0.66
N TRP A 11 1.89 -9.44 -1.09
CA TRP A 11 1.41 -10.49 -2.01
C TRP A 11 2.10 -10.41 -3.35
N LEU A 12 2.35 -9.21 -3.85
CA LEU A 12 3.09 -9.05 -5.11
C LEU A 12 4.52 -9.63 -5.01
N ALA A 13 5.14 -9.56 -3.84
CA ALA A 13 6.47 -10.08 -3.59
C ALA A 13 6.49 -11.59 -3.26
N LEU A 14 5.51 -12.08 -2.47
CA LEU A 14 5.58 -13.39 -1.85
C LEU A 14 4.56 -14.39 -2.39
N ASP A 15 3.37 -13.93 -2.80
CA ASP A 15 2.27 -14.79 -3.24
C ASP A 15 1.35 -14.05 -4.23
N PRO A 16 1.84 -13.80 -5.45
CA PRO A 16 1.07 -13.03 -6.45
C PRO A 16 -0.30 -13.61 -6.79
N GLY A 17 -0.51 -14.90 -6.54
CA GLY A 17 -1.80 -15.57 -6.75
C GLY A 17 -2.94 -15.02 -5.90
N LYS A 18 -2.64 -14.27 -4.83
CA LYS A 18 -3.65 -13.61 -3.99
C LYS A 18 -4.17 -12.31 -4.59
N LEU A 19 -3.52 -11.76 -5.61
CA LEU A 19 -3.94 -10.53 -6.26
C LEU A 19 -5.18 -10.78 -7.14
N SER A 20 -6.12 -9.82 -7.13
CA SER A 20 -7.25 -9.86 -8.06
C SER A 20 -6.80 -9.59 -9.50
N ARG A 21 -7.63 -9.94 -10.46
CA ARG A 21 -7.37 -9.67 -11.89
C ARG A 21 -7.20 -8.17 -12.16
N LEU A 22 -8.01 -7.33 -11.52
CA LEU A 22 -7.93 -5.88 -11.69
C LEU A 22 -6.64 -5.31 -11.09
N ALA A 23 -6.23 -5.81 -9.91
CA ALA A 23 -4.97 -5.43 -9.29
C ALA A 23 -3.77 -5.81 -10.19
N VAL A 24 -3.74 -7.04 -10.69
CA VAL A 24 -2.70 -7.50 -11.64
C VAL A 24 -2.67 -6.61 -12.87
N SER A 25 -3.83 -6.37 -13.50
CA SER A 25 -3.89 -5.53 -14.70
C SER A 25 -3.38 -4.11 -14.46
N ALA A 26 -3.72 -3.51 -13.32
CA ALA A 26 -3.25 -2.16 -12.97
C ALA A 26 -1.73 -2.11 -12.74
N ILE A 27 -1.18 -3.14 -12.09
CA ILE A 27 0.26 -3.25 -11.83
C ILE A 27 1.03 -3.49 -13.14
N ASP A 28 0.55 -4.42 -13.97
CA ASP A 28 1.17 -4.73 -15.27
C ASP A 28 1.16 -3.52 -16.19
N LEU A 29 0.07 -2.77 -16.22
CA LEU A 29 -0.03 -1.53 -17.02
C LEU A 29 0.97 -0.48 -16.53
N ALA A 30 1.07 -0.28 -15.21
CA ALA A 30 2.02 0.66 -14.63
C ALA A 30 3.46 0.27 -15.00
N GLN A 31 3.80 -1.01 -14.94
CA GLN A 31 5.12 -1.51 -15.35
C GLN A 31 5.39 -1.31 -16.84
N ALA A 32 4.41 -1.64 -17.68
CA ALA A 32 4.55 -1.52 -19.14
C ALA A 32 4.73 -0.05 -19.59
N GLU A 33 4.06 0.88 -18.92
CA GLU A 33 4.17 2.32 -19.21
C GLU A 33 5.29 3.02 -18.44
N VAL A 34 6.09 2.26 -17.67
CA VAL A 34 7.19 2.80 -16.84
C VAL A 34 6.68 3.87 -15.86
N LEU A 35 5.48 3.67 -15.33
CA LEU A 35 4.90 4.53 -14.31
C LEU A 35 5.37 4.10 -12.91
N GLU A 36 5.44 5.05 -11.99
CA GLU A 36 5.81 4.73 -10.62
C GLU A 36 4.76 3.85 -9.94
N ILE A 37 5.24 2.81 -9.28
CA ILE A 37 4.49 2.02 -8.32
C ILE A 37 5.00 2.42 -6.94
N ALA A 38 4.12 2.98 -6.12
CA ALA A 38 4.50 3.52 -4.82
C ALA A 38 3.95 2.68 -3.67
N ILE A 39 4.62 2.76 -2.53
CA ILE A 39 4.13 2.32 -1.22
C ILE A 39 4.35 3.43 -0.21
N SER A 40 3.54 3.45 0.86
CA SER A 40 3.75 4.37 1.98
C SER A 40 4.92 3.90 2.85
N CYS A 41 5.67 4.83 3.43
CA CYS A 41 6.71 4.50 4.41
C CYS A 41 6.15 3.72 5.62
N VAL A 42 4.89 3.93 5.99
CA VAL A 42 4.25 3.17 7.09
C VAL A 42 4.04 1.69 6.74
N SER A 43 3.98 1.33 5.46
CA SER A 43 3.93 -0.07 5.04
C SER A 43 5.19 -0.84 5.44
N LEU A 44 6.35 -0.20 5.44
CA LEU A 44 7.59 -0.81 5.92
C LEU A 44 7.48 -1.17 7.40
N TYR A 45 6.93 -0.28 8.21
CA TYR A 45 6.70 -0.56 9.63
C TYR A 45 5.68 -1.68 9.84
N GLU A 46 4.57 -1.68 9.12
CA GLU A 46 3.58 -2.77 9.21
C GLU A 46 4.20 -4.14 8.86
N ILE A 47 5.00 -4.20 7.78
CA ILE A 47 5.68 -5.42 7.36
C ILE A 47 6.67 -5.88 8.42
N ALA A 48 7.47 -4.97 8.98
CA ALA A 48 8.41 -5.29 10.05
C ALA A 48 7.68 -5.85 11.28
N ARG A 49 6.53 -5.27 11.65
CA ARG A 49 5.69 -5.79 12.74
C ARG A 49 5.14 -7.18 12.46
N LEU A 50 4.62 -7.40 11.25
CA LEU A 50 4.09 -8.71 10.86
C LEU A 50 5.19 -9.78 10.92
N ALA A 51 6.37 -9.47 10.41
CA ALA A 51 7.53 -10.38 10.46
C ALA A 51 7.97 -10.65 11.91
N HIS A 52 8.08 -9.62 12.73
CA HIS A 52 8.48 -9.75 14.14
C HIS A 52 7.49 -10.59 14.96
N ARG A 53 6.20 -10.50 14.66
CA ARG A 53 5.14 -11.25 15.32
C ARG A 53 4.91 -12.65 14.72
N GLY A 54 5.69 -13.07 13.73
CA GLY A 54 5.51 -14.36 13.04
C GLY A 54 4.20 -14.46 12.25
N ARG A 55 3.62 -13.33 11.85
CA ARG A 55 2.35 -13.27 11.10
C ARG A 55 2.52 -13.32 9.59
N VAL A 56 3.73 -13.24 9.11
CA VAL A 56 4.11 -13.44 7.71
C VAL A 56 5.38 -14.28 7.68
N GLU A 57 5.41 -15.29 6.81
CA GLU A 57 6.58 -16.09 6.55
C GLU A 57 7.37 -15.46 5.40
N LEU A 58 8.64 -15.17 5.65
CA LEU A 58 9.57 -14.64 4.67
C LEU A 58 10.64 -15.68 4.38
N ASP A 59 10.96 -15.89 3.09
CA ASP A 59 12.04 -16.76 2.67
C ASP A 59 13.43 -16.12 2.83
N VAL A 60 13.45 -14.82 3.08
CA VAL A 60 14.65 -13.99 3.25
C VAL A 60 14.50 -13.13 4.51
N PRO A 61 15.60 -12.62 5.08
CA PRO A 61 15.51 -11.60 6.14
C PRO A 61 14.69 -10.39 5.70
N VAL A 62 13.98 -9.76 6.64
CA VAL A 62 13.13 -8.58 6.33
C VAL A 62 13.93 -7.43 5.73
N GLU A 63 15.18 -7.27 6.12
CA GLU A 63 16.11 -6.28 5.57
C GLU A 63 16.31 -6.47 4.07
N GLU A 64 16.48 -7.70 3.63
CA GLU A 64 16.65 -8.04 2.21
C GLU A 64 15.36 -7.77 1.42
N LEU A 65 14.20 -8.07 2.00
CA LEU A 65 12.91 -7.72 1.40
C LEU A 65 12.78 -6.20 1.22
N PHE A 66 13.21 -5.41 2.19
CA PHE A 66 13.20 -3.95 2.11
C PHE A 66 14.17 -3.42 1.06
N ASP A 67 15.33 -4.03 0.90
CA ASP A 67 16.26 -3.69 -0.20
C ASP A 67 15.60 -3.92 -1.57
N GLN A 68 14.90 -5.05 -1.73
CA GLN A 68 14.12 -5.33 -2.94
C GLN A 68 12.99 -4.31 -3.15
N PHE A 69 12.32 -3.89 -2.08
CA PHE A 69 11.26 -2.88 -2.15
C PHE A 69 11.81 -1.52 -2.57
N ASN A 70 12.96 -1.10 -2.05
CA ASN A 70 13.63 0.14 -2.44
C ASN A 70 14.03 0.18 -3.93
N LEU A 71 14.34 -0.98 -4.50
CA LEU A 71 14.64 -1.09 -5.94
C LEU A 71 13.39 -1.09 -6.82
N ARG A 72 12.26 -1.54 -6.28
CA ARG A 72 11.04 -1.79 -7.06
C ARG A 72 9.97 -0.72 -6.90
N PHE A 73 9.88 -0.12 -5.72
CA PHE A 73 8.82 0.82 -5.37
C PHE A 73 9.38 2.20 -5.02
N SER A 74 8.60 3.21 -5.30
CA SER A 74 8.82 4.55 -4.77
C SER A 74 8.22 4.64 -3.37
N ILE A 75 9.07 4.86 -2.36
CA ILE A 75 8.63 4.98 -0.97
C ILE A 75 8.12 6.40 -0.73
N ARG A 76 6.87 6.54 -0.30
CA ARG A 76 6.25 7.84 0.00
C ARG A 76 6.37 8.17 1.48
N ASP A 77 6.98 9.30 1.77
CA ASP A 77 7.12 9.81 3.14
C ASP A 77 5.79 10.29 3.71
N LEU A 78 5.70 10.29 5.04
CA LEU A 78 4.62 10.95 5.76
C LEU A 78 4.87 12.47 5.80
N THR A 79 4.24 13.18 4.89
CA THR A 79 4.32 14.64 4.82
C THR A 79 3.30 15.31 5.76
N PRO A 80 3.47 16.62 6.10
CA PRO A 80 2.46 17.34 6.88
C PRO A 80 1.06 17.32 6.23
N ALA A 81 0.97 17.44 4.92
CA ALA A 81 -0.30 17.38 4.20
C ALA A 81 -0.98 16.02 4.36
N ILE A 82 -0.24 14.93 4.23
CA ILE A 82 -0.75 13.58 4.43
C ILE A 82 -1.18 13.36 5.89
N ALA A 83 -0.38 13.81 6.85
CA ALA A 83 -0.68 13.67 8.27
C ALA A 83 -1.99 14.40 8.65
N LEU A 84 -2.15 15.63 8.18
CA LEU A 84 -3.37 16.40 8.43
C LEU A 84 -4.60 15.74 7.81
N LEU A 85 -4.51 15.31 6.56
CA LEU A 85 -5.63 14.66 5.88
C LEU A 85 -5.98 13.33 6.55
N ALA A 86 -5.00 12.51 6.91
CA ALA A 86 -5.21 11.26 7.60
C ALA A 86 -5.98 11.44 8.92
N ALA A 87 -5.61 12.46 9.71
CA ALA A 87 -6.27 12.80 10.96
C ALA A 87 -7.72 13.29 10.75
N GLN A 88 -8.01 13.90 9.61
CA GLN A 88 -9.31 14.48 9.27
C GLN A 88 -10.25 13.54 8.52
N LEU A 89 -9.81 12.35 8.15
CA LEU A 89 -10.69 11.39 7.49
C LEU A 89 -11.93 11.11 8.35
N PRO A 90 -13.13 10.95 7.72
CA PRO A 90 -14.36 10.79 8.48
C PRO A 90 -14.36 9.53 9.32
N SER A 91 -15.22 9.48 10.35
CA SER A 91 -15.39 8.31 11.22
C SER A 91 -15.89 7.06 10.46
N SER A 92 -16.48 7.24 9.28
CA SER A 92 -16.87 6.16 8.38
C SER A 92 -15.67 5.44 7.75
N PHE A 93 -14.49 6.06 7.74
CA PHE A 93 -13.25 5.41 7.33
C PHE A 93 -12.69 4.56 8.48
N PRO A 94 -12.05 3.39 8.20
CA PRO A 94 -11.43 2.56 9.23
C PRO A 94 -10.54 3.33 10.18
N GLY A 95 -10.55 2.96 11.47
CA GLY A 95 -9.82 3.67 12.52
C GLY A 95 -8.32 3.36 12.60
N ASP A 96 -7.84 2.35 11.88
CA ASP A 96 -6.42 1.99 11.89
C ASP A 96 -5.57 3.15 11.37
N PRO A 97 -4.58 3.66 12.15
CA PRO A 97 -3.78 4.80 11.75
C PRO A 97 -2.98 4.58 10.45
N MET A 98 -2.48 3.35 10.23
CA MET A 98 -1.70 3.04 9.03
C MET A 98 -2.58 3.09 7.79
N ASP A 99 -3.78 2.53 7.84
CA ASP A 99 -4.75 2.58 6.75
C ASP A 99 -5.13 4.02 6.40
N ARG A 100 -5.30 4.87 7.41
CA ARG A 100 -5.59 6.30 7.23
C ARG A 100 -4.46 7.03 6.52
N ILE A 101 -3.21 6.77 6.90
CA ILE A 101 -2.03 7.39 6.28
C ILE A 101 -1.88 6.92 4.83
N ILE A 102 -2.07 5.63 4.56
CA ILE A 102 -2.01 5.08 3.20
C ILE A 102 -3.08 5.71 2.31
N ALA A 103 -4.33 5.75 2.77
CA ALA A 103 -5.41 6.37 2.01
C ALA A 103 -5.19 7.86 1.77
N ALA A 104 -4.76 8.59 2.80
CA ALA A 104 -4.45 10.01 2.69
C ALA A 104 -3.29 10.27 1.70
N THR A 105 -2.30 9.39 1.64
CA THR A 105 -1.21 9.47 0.66
C THR A 105 -1.76 9.38 -0.76
N ALA A 106 -2.63 8.41 -1.04
CA ALA A 106 -3.26 8.27 -2.35
C ALA A 106 -4.09 9.51 -2.72
N MET A 107 -4.83 10.05 -1.75
CA MET A 107 -5.67 11.24 -1.96
C MET A 107 -4.84 12.50 -2.23
N VAL A 108 -3.79 12.76 -1.45
CA VAL A 108 -2.92 13.93 -1.62
C VAL A 108 -2.21 13.88 -2.98
N GLU A 109 -1.79 12.71 -3.41
CA GLU A 109 -1.11 12.54 -4.70
C GLU A 109 -2.08 12.36 -5.89
N GLY A 110 -3.38 12.20 -5.63
CA GLY A 110 -4.38 12.04 -6.68
C GLY A 110 -4.22 10.76 -7.48
N ILE A 111 -3.77 9.68 -6.83
CA ILE A 111 -3.51 8.38 -7.47
C ILE A 111 -4.41 7.28 -6.88
N PRO A 112 -4.74 6.23 -7.65
CA PRO A 112 -5.54 5.14 -7.14
C PRO A 112 -4.76 4.28 -6.14
N LEU A 113 -5.47 3.77 -5.13
CA LEU A 113 -4.98 2.82 -4.14
C LEU A 113 -5.38 1.40 -4.55
N ILE A 114 -4.40 0.53 -4.68
CA ILE A 114 -4.63 -0.91 -4.89
C ILE A 114 -4.79 -1.55 -3.52
N THR A 115 -5.98 -2.01 -3.18
CA THR A 115 -6.27 -2.58 -1.86
C THR A 115 -7.37 -3.63 -1.92
N ALA A 116 -7.19 -4.72 -1.17
CA ALA A 116 -8.19 -5.75 -0.94
C ALA A 116 -9.14 -5.40 0.22
N ASP A 117 -8.81 -4.43 1.05
CA ASP A 117 -9.58 -4.10 2.24
C ASP A 117 -10.96 -3.57 1.89
N GLN A 118 -11.99 -4.37 2.20
CA GLN A 118 -13.38 -4.02 1.89
C GLN A 118 -13.87 -2.79 2.64
N ARG A 119 -13.36 -2.51 3.84
CA ARG A 119 -13.76 -1.33 4.62
C ARG A 119 -13.25 -0.05 3.97
N ILE A 120 -12.00 -0.06 3.49
CA ILE A 120 -11.42 1.06 2.73
C ILE A 120 -12.20 1.26 1.43
N ARG A 121 -12.45 0.19 0.68
CA ARG A 121 -13.17 0.22 -0.60
C ARG A 121 -14.61 0.74 -0.44
N ARG A 122 -15.32 0.26 0.59
CA ARG A 122 -16.70 0.68 0.88
C ARG A 122 -16.80 2.13 1.38
N SER A 123 -15.77 2.67 1.99
CA SER A 123 -15.75 4.06 2.47
C SER A 123 -15.91 5.07 1.32
N ARG A 124 -15.51 4.69 0.10
CA ARG A 124 -15.48 5.54 -1.10
C ARG A 124 -14.74 6.88 -0.90
N THR A 125 -13.84 6.94 0.07
CA THR A 125 -13.08 8.14 0.41
C THR A 125 -11.96 8.39 -0.59
N THR A 126 -11.39 7.32 -1.15
CA THR A 126 -10.35 7.38 -2.18
C THR A 126 -10.69 6.42 -3.32
N LYS A 127 -10.13 6.68 -4.50
CA LYS A 127 -10.25 5.75 -5.63
C LYS A 127 -9.48 4.47 -5.34
N THR A 128 -10.16 3.34 -5.39
CA THR A 128 -9.56 2.01 -5.14
C THR A 128 -9.68 1.11 -6.36
N ILE A 129 -8.73 0.18 -6.48
CA ILE A 129 -8.75 -0.89 -7.49
C ILE A 129 -8.55 -2.22 -6.76
N TRP A 130 -9.45 -3.16 -7.06
CA TRP A 130 -9.32 -4.54 -6.61
C TRP A 130 -10.14 -5.49 -7.46
#